data_4979c305cc2969258a4caf4bfbb1aba4
#
_entry.id   4979c305cc2969258a4caf4bfbb1aba4
#
_cell.length_a   1.000
_cell.length_b   1.000
_cell.length_c   1.000
_cell.angle_alpha   90.00
_cell.angle_beta   90.00
_cell.angle_gamma   90.00
#
_symmetry.space_group_name_H-M   'P 1'
#
loop_
_entity.id
_entity.type
_entity.pdbx_description
1 polymer ?
#
loop_
_entity_poly.entity_id
_entity_poly.type
_entity_poly.pdbx_seq_one_letter_code
_entity_poly.pdbx_strand_id
1 'polypeptide(L)'
;EPLVGVNVTVKDQAGLGAITDINGRYKISIEEFSRLVFSYIGFDKQEVLVKRQQVVNVIMKESEASELDEVVITGTGAQKKLTVTGAVTTVNVNDLKANPTANLSNALAGNVAGVLAMQTSGQPGKNTSEFWIRGISTFGADNSALVLVDGFERSLDEINIEDVESFTVLKDASTTAIYGPRGANGVVL
;
A
#
# COMPACT_ATOMS: atom_id res chain seq x y z
N GLU A 1 -16.77 -27.75 -0.72
CA GLU A 1 -17.66 -27.24 -1.78
C GLU A 1 -16.90 -27.25 -3.11
N PRO A 2 -17.51 -27.67 -4.24
CA PRO A 2 -16.83 -27.66 -5.53
C PRO A 2 -16.56 -26.23 -6.01
N LEU A 3 -15.34 -25.95 -6.41
CA LEU A 3 -14.92 -24.63 -6.94
C LEU A 3 -15.01 -24.61 -8.47
N VAL A 4 -15.82 -23.70 -8.98
CA VAL A 4 -16.03 -23.44 -10.41
C VAL A 4 -14.98 -22.44 -10.91
N GLY A 5 -14.41 -22.67 -12.09
CA GLY A 5 -13.52 -21.70 -12.72
C GLY A 5 -12.07 -21.73 -12.21
N VAL A 6 -11.67 -22.77 -11.48
CA VAL A 6 -10.26 -22.97 -11.10
C VAL A 6 -9.42 -23.22 -12.35
N ASN A 7 -8.38 -22.46 -12.53
CA ASN A 7 -7.44 -22.64 -13.63
C ASN A 7 -6.41 -23.70 -13.26
N VAL A 8 -6.34 -24.77 -14.05
CA VAL A 8 -5.45 -25.92 -13.89
C VAL A 8 -4.44 -25.89 -15.04
N THR A 9 -3.19 -25.64 -14.76
CA THR A 9 -2.12 -25.56 -15.76
C THR A 9 -1.02 -26.59 -15.47
N VAL A 10 -0.29 -26.98 -16.51
CA VAL A 10 0.87 -27.87 -16.35
C VAL A 10 2.10 -27.00 -16.16
N LYS A 11 2.87 -27.25 -15.09
CA LYS A 11 4.14 -26.58 -14.85
C LYS A 11 5.10 -26.99 -15.98
N ASP A 12 5.80 -26.01 -16.51
CA ASP A 12 6.80 -26.20 -17.58
C ASP A 12 6.26 -26.51 -19.00
N GLN A 13 4.92 -26.51 -19.18
CA GLN A 13 4.29 -26.64 -20.51
C GLN A 13 3.33 -25.48 -20.75
N ALA A 14 3.81 -24.43 -21.39
CA ALA A 14 2.98 -23.29 -21.77
C ALA A 14 1.92 -23.70 -22.81
N GLY A 15 0.65 -23.47 -22.48
CA GLY A 15 -0.48 -23.72 -23.38
C GLY A 15 -1.33 -24.97 -23.06
N LEU A 16 -0.90 -25.82 -22.15
CA LEU A 16 -1.72 -26.94 -21.63
C LEU A 16 -2.39 -26.51 -20.32
N GLY A 17 -3.72 -26.34 -20.38
CA GLY A 17 -4.55 -25.99 -19.23
C GLY A 17 -5.97 -26.44 -19.38
N ALA A 18 -6.68 -26.53 -18.26
CA ALA A 18 -8.11 -26.80 -18.17
C ALA A 18 -8.73 -25.89 -17.11
N ILE A 19 -10.03 -25.67 -17.19
CA ILE A 19 -10.80 -24.92 -16.20
C ILE A 19 -11.84 -25.86 -15.59
N THR A 20 -12.07 -25.75 -14.27
CA THR A 20 -13.08 -26.58 -13.60
C THR A 20 -14.50 -26.17 -13.98
N ASP A 21 -15.36 -27.17 -14.15
CA ASP A 21 -16.78 -27.01 -14.41
C ASP A 21 -17.59 -26.65 -13.14
N ILE A 22 -18.92 -26.56 -13.29
CA ILE A 22 -19.84 -26.23 -12.18
C ILE A 22 -19.85 -27.27 -11.04
N ASN A 23 -19.32 -28.46 -11.28
CA ASN A 23 -19.14 -29.50 -10.28
C ASN A 23 -17.71 -29.58 -9.74
N GLY A 24 -16.86 -28.61 -10.07
CA GLY A 24 -15.45 -28.60 -9.70
C GLY A 24 -14.60 -29.65 -10.41
N ARG A 25 -15.08 -30.21 -11.55
CA ARG A 25 -14.36 -31.24 -12.29
C ARG A 25 -13.57 -30.63 -13.45
N TYR A 26 -12.42 -31.20 -13.70
CA TYR A 26 -11.56 -30.84 -14.83
C TYR A 26 -11.07 -32.10 -15.55
N LYS A 27 -10.70 -31.94 -16.81
CA LYS A 27 -10.11 -32.99 -17.63
C LYS A 27 -8.91 -32.41 -18.37
N ILE A 28 -7.76 -33.00 -18.18
CA ILE A 28 -6.51 -32.57 -18.81
C ILE A 28 -5.70 -33.80 -19.21
N SER A 29 -5.13 -33.79 -20.42
CA SER A 29 -4.23 -34.83 -20.88
C SER A 29 -2.80 -34.41 -20.62
N ILE A 30 -2.08 -35.14 -19.79
CA ILE A 30 -0.74 -34.82 -19.35
C ILE A 30 0.15 -36.07 -19.39
N GLU A 31 1.46 -35.89 -19.46
CA GLU A 31 2.44 -36.96 -19.31
C GLU A 31 2.57 -37.42 -17.86
N GLU A 32 3.02 -38.64 -17.66
CA GLU A 32 3.31 -39.15 -16.31
C GLU A 32 4.38 -38.28 -15.64
N PHE A 33 4.21 -38.07 -14.32
CA PHE A 33 5.09 -37.24 -13.48
C PHE A 33 5.05 -35.73 -13.76
N SER A 34 4.04 -35.23 -14.47
CA SER A 34 3.81 -33.79 -14.64
C SER A 34 3.33 -33.16 -13.34
N ARG A 35 3.64 -31.87 -13.16
CA ARG A 35 3.11 -31.07 -12.06
C ARG A 35 1.95 -30.24 -12.54
N LEU A 36 0.80 -30.38 -11.87
CA LEU A 36 -0.34 -29.52 -12.06
C LEU A 36 -0.28 -28.36 -11.07
N VAL A 37 -0.56 -27.16 -11.57
CA VAL A 37 -0.69 -25.93 -10.79
C VAL A 37 -2.15 -25.51 -10.82
N PHE A 38 -2.74 -25.45 -9.64
CA PHE A 38 -4.11 -25.00 -9.45
C PHE A 38 -4.07 -23.54 -8.98
N SER A 39 -4.79 -22.66 -9.67
CA SER A 39 -4.88 -21.24 -9.30
C SER A 39 -6.33 -20.77 -9.40
N TYR A 40 -6.77 -20.05 -8.36
CA TYR A 40 -8.08 -19.43 -8.29
C TYR A 40 -7.99 -18.12 -7.51
N ILE A 41 -8.84 -17.16 -7.85
CA ILE A 41 -8.84 -15.84 -7.17
C ILE A 41 -9.29 -16.04 -5.73
N GLY A 42 -8.52 -15.53 -4.77
CA GLY A 42 -8.79 -15.66 -3.34
C GLY A 42 -8.31 -16.98 -2.71
N PHE A 43 -7.59 -17.82 -3.45
CA PHE A 43 -7.02 -19.08 -2.95
C PHE A 43 -5.53 -19.18 -3.23
N ASP A 44 -4.82 -19.87 -2.35
CA ASP A 44 -3.40 -20.15 -2.51
C ASP A 44 -3.15 -21.07 -3.69
N LYS A 45 -2.14 -20.75 -4.49
CA LYS A 45 -1.69 -21.62 -5.57
C LYS A 45 -1.19 -22.93 -5.01
N GLN A 46 -1.69 -24.04 -5.52
CA GLN A 46 -1.25 -25.37 -5.13
C GLN A 46 -0.60 -26.11 -6.29
N GLU A 47 0.53 -26.74 -6.02
CA GLU A 47 1.24 -27.59 -6.97
C GLU A 47 1.11 -29.05 -6.54
N VAL A 48 0.63 -29.89 -7.43
CA VAL A 48 0.46 -31.32 -7.19
C VAL A 48 1.21 -32.12 -8.25
N LEU A 49 2.08 -33.00 -7.82
CA LEU A 49 2.76 -33.95 -8.71
C LEU A 49 1.82 -35.10 -9.04
N VAL A 50 1.47 -35.23 -10.31
CA VAL A 50 0.65 -36.33 -10.81
C VAL A 50 1.59 -37.51 -11.11
N LYS A 51 1.46 -38.58 -10.33
CA LYS A 51 2.13 -39.83 -10.60
C LYS A 51 1.30 -40.64 -11.64
N ARG A 52 1.02 -41.89 -11.42
CA ARG A 52 0.17 -42.73 -12.29
C ARG A 52 -1.34 -42.69 -11.92
N GLN A 53 -1.81 -41.58 -11.38
CA GLN A 53 -3.18 -41.43 -10.91
C GLN A 53 -4.08 -40.91 -12.04
N GLN A 54 -5.22 -41.55 -12.28
CA GLN A 54 -6.21 -41.08 -13.24
C GLN A 54 -7.12 -39.97 -12.66
N VAL A 55 -7.23 -39.89 -11.34
CA VAL A 55 -8.05 -38.90 -10.64
C VAL A 55 -7.20 -38.21 -9.58
N VAL A 56 -7.15 -36.91 -9.63
CA VAL A 56 -6.45 -36.06 -8.67
C VAL A 56 -7.44 -35.06 -8.06
N ASN A 57 -7.74 -35.24 -6.77
CA ASN A 57 -8.58 -34.33 -6.01
C ASN A 57 -7.69 -33.37 -5.24
N VAL A 58 -7.97 -32.10 -5.32
CA VAL A 58 -7.21 -31.03 -4.65
C VAL A 58 -8.17 -30.20 -3.80
N ILE A 59 -7.76 -29.96 -2.56
CA ILE A 59 -8.47 -29.05 -1.67
C ILE A 59 -7.69 -27.75 -1.65
N MET A 60 -8.23 -26.71 -2.25
CA MET A 60 -7.60 -25.38 -2.21
C MET A 60 -7.85 -24.74 -0.85
N LYS A 61 -6.84 -24.06 -0.33
CA LYS A 61 -6.97 -23.25 0.87
C LYS A 61 -7.28 -21.82 0.43
N GLU A 62 -8.25 -21.21 1.11
CA GLU A 62 -8.46 -19.78 0.95
C GLU A 62 -7.13 -19.08 1.29
N SER A 63 -6.68 -18.24 0.38
CA SER A 63 -5.58 -17.35 0.68
C SER A 63 -6.09 -16.45 1.80
N GLU A 64 -5.50 -16.55 2.99
CA GLU A 64 -5.62 -15.49 3.98
C GLU A 64 -5.20 -14.25 3.20
N ALA A 65 -6.16 -13.37 2.92
CA ALA A 65 -6.06 -12.30 1.96
C ALA A 65 -4.63 -11.78 1.97
N SER A 66 -3.90 -12.08 0.89
CA SER A 66 -2.60 -11.46 0.71
C SER A 66 -2.90 -9.98 0.83
N GLU A 67 -2.65 -9.42 2.00
CA GLU A 67 -2.63 -7.97 2.17
C GLU A 67 -1.83 -7.53 0.97
N LEU A 68 -2.50 -6.89 0.02
CA LEU A 68 -1.85 -6.35 -1.17
C LEU A 68 -0.60 -5.69 -0.61
N ASP A 69 0.58 -6.20 -0.92
CA ASP A 69 1.84 -5.76 -0.32
C ASP A 69 1.81 -4.23 -0.33
N GLU A 70 1.42 -3.65 0.81
CA GLU A 70 1.25 -2.21 0.91
C GLU A 70 2.60 -1.58 0.62
N VAL A 71 2.68 -0.96 -0.53
CA VAL A 71 3.89 -0.30 -1.00
C VAL A 71 3.91 1.09 -0.40
N VAL A 72 4.94 1.39 0.35
CA VAL A 72 5.16 2.70 0.93
C VAL A 72 6.17 3.44 0.07
N ILE A 73 5.83 4.66 -0.30
CA ILE A 73 6.76 5.56 -0.98
C ILE A 73 7.71 6.12 0.07
N THR A 74 8.98 5.86 -0.11
CA THR A 74 10.07 6.42 0.69
C THR A 74 10.92 7.31 -0.19
N GLY A 75 11.75 8.16 0.40
CA GLY A 75 12.63 9.03 -0.38
C GLY A 75 13.61 8.32 -1.31
N THR A 76 13.79 7.02 -1.16
CA THR A 76 14.60 6.16 -2.05
C THR A 76 13.76 5.41 -3.10
N GLY A 77 12.44 5.63 -3.12
CA GLY A 77 11.49 4.98 -4.03
C GLY A 77 10.46 4.11 -3.31
N ALA A 78 9.71 3.36 -4.07
CA ALA A 78 8.68 2.46 -3.57
C ALA A 78 9.30 1.24 -2.88
N GLN A 79 8.97 1.01 -1.61
CA GLN A 79 9.43 -0.15 -0.83
C GLN A 79 8.24 -0.88 -0.22
N LYS A 80 8.37 -2.18 -0.03
CA LYS A 80 7.35 -2.96 0.68
C LYS A 80 7.31 -2.53 2.16
N LYS A 81 6.14 -2.27 2.70
CA LYS A 81 5.94 -1.85 4.09
C LYS A 81 6.67 -2.74 5.09
N LEU A 82 6.68 -4.05 4.86
CA LEU A 82 7.37 -5.02 5.72
C LEU A 82 8.90 -4.85 5.76
N THR A 83 9.51 -4.20 4.77
CA THR A 83 10.96 -3.98 4.71
C THR A 83 11.40 -2.63 5.27
N VAL A 84 10.46 -1.75 5.55
CA VAL A 84 10.73 -0.43 6.11
C VAL A 84 10.85 -0.55 7.63
N THR A 85 12.05 -0.34 8.17
CA THR A 85 12.32 -0.41 9.61
C THR A 85 11.97 0.87 10.37
N GLY A 86 11.72 1.98 9.65
CA GLY A 86 11.37 3.28 10.24
C GLY A 86 9.87 3.45 10.45
N ALA A 87 9.48 4.37 11.34
CA ALA A 87 8.07 4.73 11.54
C ALA A 87 7.56 5.57 10.37
N VAL A 88 6.94 4.89 9.42
CA VAL A 88 6.27 5.47 8.27
C VAL A 88 4.77 5.28 8.44
N THR A 89 4.01 6.34 8.21
CA THR A 89 2.54 6.28 8.22
C THR A 89 2.03 6.67 6.85
N THR A 90 1.40 5.73 6.18
CA THR A 90 0.63 5.99 4.97
C THR A 90 -0.80 6.32 5.38
N VAL A 91 -1.35 7.35 4.81
CA VAL A 91 -2.72 7.81 5.06
C VAL A 91 -3.56 7.51 3.84
N ASN A 92 -4.71 6.93 4.06
CA ASN A 92 -5.68 6.73 2.99
C ASN A 92 -6.32 8.07 2.61
N VAL A 93 -6.18 8.47 1.36
CA VAL A 93 -6.73 9.73 0.85
C VAL A 93 -8.26 9.78 1.02
N ASN A 94 -8.93 8.63 0.95
CA ASN A 94 -10.38 8.56 1.17
C ASN A 94 -10.79 8.98 2.59
N ASP A 95 -9.97 8.69 3.60
CA ASP A 95 -10.22 9.11 4.98
C ASP A 95 -10.09 10.63 5.12
N LEU A 96 -9.15 11.24 4.40
CA LEU A 96 -9.00 12.69 4.34
C LEU A 96 -10.16 13.36 3.60
N LYS A 97 -10.68 12.73 2.53
CA LYS A 97 -11.84 13.21 1.77
C LYS A 97 -13.16 13.11 2.54
N ALA A 98 -13.24 12.21 3.52
CA ALA A 98 -14.44 12.05 4.35
C ALA A 98 -14.76 13.31 5.18
N ASN A 99 -13.74 14.11 5.49
CA ASN A 99 -13.87 15.38 6.19
C ASN A 99 -13.51 16.54 5.25
N PRO A 100 -14.44 17.06 4.46
CA PRO A 100 -14.15 18.11 3.50
C PRO A 100 -13.68 19.39 4.21
N THR A 101 -12.42 19.72 4.04
CA THR A 101 -11.82 20.97 4.53
C THR A 101 -11.31 21.78 3.35
N ALA A 102 -11.30 23.10 3.49
CA ALA A 102 -10.87 23.99 2.41
C ALA A 102 -9.37 23.81 2.08
N ASN A 103 -8.56 23.43 3.08
CA ASN A 103 -7.12 23.31 2.96
C ASN A 103 -6.67 21.92 3.42
N LEU A 104 -5.73 21.32 2.70
CA LEU A 104 -5.19 19.99 3.01
C LEU A 104 -4.46 19.96 4.36
N SER A 105 -3.81 21.08 4.76
CA SER A 105 -3.17 21.20 6.07
C SER A 105 -4.16 21.01 7.23
N ASN A 106 -5.41 21.46 7.08
CA ASN A 106 -6.45 21.27 8.08
C ASN A 106 -6.96 19.83 8.13
N ALA A 107 -6.97 19.13 6.98
CA ALA A 107 -7.41 17.74 6.90
C ALA A 107 -6.46 16.77 7.64
N LEU A 108 -5.20 17.14 7.85
CA LEU A 108 -4.24 16.33 8.57
C LEU A 108 -4.50 16.27 10.07
N ALA A 109 -5.15 17.31 10.62
CA ALA A 109 -5.45 17.40 12.05
C ALA A 109 -6.35 16.23 12.47
N GLY A 110 -5.88 15.39 13.38
CA GLY A 110 -6.63 14.25 13.91
C GLY A 110 -6.68 13.00 13.02
N ASN A 111 -6.37 13.10 11.72
CA ASN A 111 -6.41 11.97 10.79
C ASN A 111 -5.07 11.25 10.65
N VAL A 112 -3.97 11.90 11.04
CA VAL A 112 -2.63 11.33 10.91
C VAL A 112 -1.98 11.17 12.28
N ALA A 113 -1.75 9.92 12.67
CA ALA A 113 -1.10 9.63 13.97
C ALA A 113 0.29 10.28 14.06
N GLY A 114 0.54 11.06 15.12
CA GLY A 114 1.81 11.74 15.37
C GLY A 114 2.01 13.05 14.62
N VAL A 115 1.00 13.55 13.94
CA VAL A 115 0.95 14.92 13.39
C VAL A 115 0.15 15.78 14.35
N LEU A 116 0.73 16.87 14.79
CA LEU A 116 0.09 17.95 15.54
C LEU A 116 -0.17 19.08 14.57
N ALA A 117 -1.41 19.49 14.42
CA ALA A 117 -1.76 20.64 13.61
C ALA A 117 -2.47 21.68 14.45
N MET A 118 -2.15 22.93 14.23
CA MET A 118 -2.74 24.08 14.91
C MET A 118 -3.18 25.12 13.89
N GLN A 119 -4.47 25.37 13.85
CA GLN A 119 -5.03 26.43 13.04
C GLN A 119 -4.87 27.76 13.76
N THR A 120 -4.16 28.71 13.15
CA THR A 120 -3.85 30.02 13.75
C THR A 120 -4.94 31.04 13.48
N SER A 121 -5.72 30.88 12.40
CA SER A 121 -6.77 31.81 12.02
C SER A 121 -7.97 31.09 11.38
N GLY A 122 -9.17 31.57 11.65
CA GLY A 122 -10.40 31.11 10.99
C GLY A 122 -10.88 32.06 9.89
N GLN A 123 -10.08 33.04 9.47
CA GLN A 123 -10.49 34.01 8.46
C GLN A 123 -10.52 33.36 7.06
N PRO A 124 -11.55 33.60 6.26
CA PRO A 124 -11.57 33.15 4.86
C PRO A 124 -10.32 33.63 4.11
N GLY A 125 -9.62 32.69 3.43
CA GLY A 125 -8.39 32.96 2.70
C GLY A 125 -7.11 32.97 3.55
N LYS A 126 -7.21 32.86 4.88
CA LYS A 126 -6.08 32.71 5.82
C LYS A 126 -6.30 31.57 6.80
N ASN A 127 -7.05 30.59 6.38
CA ASN A 127 -7.46 29.43 7.18
C ASN A 127 -6.50 28.26 6.94
N THR A 128 -5.22 28.47 7.17
CA THR A 128 -4.18 27.44 7.05
C THR A 128 -3.75 26.95 8.43
N SER A 129 -3.37 25.70 8.54
CA SER A 129 -2.82 25.13 9.77
C SER A 129 -1.30 24.96 9.64
N GLU A 130 -0.60 25.36 10.68
CA GLU A 130 0.77 24.91 10.90
C GLU A 130 0.72 23.50 11.46
N PHE A 131 1.63 22.64 11.00
CA PHE A 131 1.68 21.26 11.47
C PHE A 131 3.12 20.82 11.76
N TRP A 132 3.24 19.93 12.75
CA TRP A 132 4.51 19.39 13.21
C TRP A 132 4.39 17.87 13.34
N ILE A 133 5.45 17.18 13.02
CA ILE A 133 5.55 15.73 13.17
C ILE A 133 6.28 15.45 14.49
N ARG A 134 5.59 14.76 15.44
CA ARG A 134 6.07 14.47 16.80
C ARG A 134 6.44 15.71 17.64
N GLY A 135 5.96 16.87 17.26
CA GLY A 135 6.22 18.14 17.95
C GLY A 135 7.39 18.93 17.38
N ILE A 136 7.69 20.04 18.04
CA ILE A 136 8.76 20.95 17.63
C ILE A 136 10.09 20.36 18.13
N SER A 137 10.99 20.00 17.21
CA SER A 137 12.27 19.37 17.53
C SER A 137 13.48 20.30 17.33
N THR A 138 13.29 21.45 16.67
CA THR A 138 14.37 22.40 16.38
C THR A 138 14.17 23.71 17.10
N PHE A 139 15.27 24.29 17.60
CA PHE A 139 15.32 25.66 18.07
C PHE A 139 15.83 26.54 16.91
N GLY A 140 14.97 27.28 16.27
CA GLY A 140 15.36 28.12 15.16
C GLY A 140 14.22 28.65 14.32
N ALA A 141 14.54 29.23 13.19
CA ALA A 141 13.61 29.96 12.35
C ALA A 141 12.60 29.07 11.59
N ASP A 142 12.89 27.78 11.40
CA ASP A 142 12.03 26.88 10.64
C ASP A 142 11.74 25.60 11.44
N ASN A 143 10.52 25.53 11.97
CA ASN A 143 10.03 24.39 12.75
C ASN A 143 9.08 23.51 11.95
N SER A 144 8.79 23.88 10.68
CA SER A 144 7.85 23.14 9.84
C SER A 144 8.41 21.81 9.36
N ALA A 145 7.54 20.85 9.10
CA ALA A 145 7.92 19.62 8.42
C ALA A 145 8.18 19.91 6.93
N LEU A 146 9.13 19.20 6.35
CA LEU A 146 9.41 19.30 4.92
C LEU A 146 8.29 18.60 4.13
N VAL A 147 7.66 19.32 3.22
CA VAL A 147 6.61 18.79 2.32
C VAL A 147 7.19 18.66 0.92
N LEU A 148 7.09 17.45 0.38
CA LEU A 148 7.52 17.14 -0.97
C LEU A 148 6.36 16.57 -1.78
N VAL A 149 6.06 17.17 -2.91
CA VAL A 149 5.05 16.71 -3.87
C VAL A 149 5.79 16.23 -5.11
N ASP A 150 5.71 14.93 -5.37
CA ASP A 150 6.46 14.29 -6.47
C ASP A 150 7.97 14.58 -6.42
N GLY A 151 8.52 14.74 -5.20
CA GLY A 151 9.92 15.05 -4.98
C GLY A 151 10.30 16.54 -4.98
N PHE A 152 9.34 17.44 -5.23
CA PHE A 152 9.53 18.88 -5.20
C PHE A 152 8.93 19.50 -3.95
N GLU A 153 9.65 20.43 -3.32
CA GLU A 153 9.14 21.15 -2.16
C GLU A 153 8.03 22.11 -2.54
N ARG A 154 6.87 21.90 -1.89
CA ARG A 154 5.69 22.73 -2.08
C ARG A 154 4.90 22.90 -0.78
N SER A 155 4.04 23.92 -0.74
CA SER A 155 3.07 24.10 0.33
C SER A 155 1.91 23.12 0.15
N LEU A 156 1.43 22.49 1.25
CA LEU A 156 0.24 21.67 1.24
C LEU A 156 -1.03 22.44 0.89
N ASP A 157 -1.04 23.75 1.17
CA ASP A 157 -2.21 24.58 0.93
C ASP A 157 -2.46 24.90 -0.55
N GLU A 158 -1.45 24.64 -1.40
CA GLU A 158 -1.54 24.82 -2.86
C GLU A 158 -2.02 23.55 -3.59
N ILE A 159 -2.25 22.45 -2.84
CA ILE A 159 -2.55 21.13 -3.41
C ILE A 159 -4.04 20.84 -3.22
N ASN A 160 -4.68 20.40 -4.29
CA ASN A 160 -6.03 19.89 -4.20
C ASN A 160 -5.98 18.40 -3.75
N ILE A 161 -6.76 18.07 -2.74
CA ILE A 161 -6.87 16.70 -2.22
C ILE A 161 -7.31 15.68 -3.30
N GLU A 162 -8.03 16.13 -4.33
CA GLU A 162 -8.46 15.27 -5.44
C GLU A 162 -7.31 14.80 -6.32
N ASP A 163 -6.22 15.57 -6.38
CA ASP A 163 -5.04 15.27 -7.19
C ASP A 163 -4.02 14.39 -6.43
N VAL A 164 -4.28 14.10 -5.14
CA VAL A 164 -3.40 13.29 -4.31
C VAL A 164 -3.75 11.81 -4.44
N GLU A 165 -2.80 10.98 -4.86
CA GLU A 165 -2.93 9.53 -4.93
C GLU A 165 -2.61 8.86 -3.59
N SER A 166 -1.50 9.27 -2.97
CA SER A 166 -1.03 8.72 -1.69
C SER A 166 -0.40 9.81 -0.85
N PHE A 167 -0.50 9.62 0.46
CA PHE A 167 0.06 10.54 1.45
C PHE A 167 0.90 9.76 2.46
N THR A 168 2.17 10.04 2.53
CA THR A 168 3.10 9.31 3.39
C THR A 168 3.84 10.26 4.32
N VAL A 169 3.86 9.96 5.61
CA VAL A 169 4.57 10.73 6.63
C VAL A 169 5.74 9.94 7.18
N LEU A 170 6.94 10.45 6.96
CA LEU A 170 8.19 9.93 7.51
C LEU A 170 8.49 10.61 8.84
N LYS A 171 8.49 9.81 9.92
CA LYS A 171 8.57 10.34 11.28
C LYS A 171 9.91 10.13 11.95
N ASP A 172 10.70 9.15 11.50
CA ASP A 172 11.96 8.77 12.12
C ASP A 172 13.16 9.35 11.37
N ALA A 173 14.19 9.72 12.14
CA ALA A 173 15.45 10.24 11.59
C ALA A 173 16.11 9.27 10.60
N SER A 174 15.94 7.95 10.78
CA SER A 174 16.47 6.95 9.84
C SER A 174 15.84 7.05 8.45
N THR A 175 14.56 7.37 8.37
CA THR A 175 13.82 7.51 7.10
C THR A 175 13.97 8.90 6.50
N THR A 176 14.19 9.94 7.32
CA THR A 176 14.32 11.31 6.87
C THR A 176 15.78 11.73 6.63
N ALA A 177 16.76 10.89 6.98
CA ALA A 177 18.20 11.19 6.87
C ALA A 177 18.63 11.58 5.45
N ILE A 178 17.99 11.02 4.41
CA ILE A 178 18.29 11.33 3.01
C ILE A 178 17.97 12.79 2.63
N TYR A 179 17.09 13.44 3.39
CA TYR A 179 16.71 14.85 3.18
C TYR A 179 17.61 15.82 3.98
N GLY A 180 18.58 15.27 4.72
CA GLY A 180 19.52 16.04 5.51
C GLY A 180 18.85 16.86 6.62
N PRO A 181 19.43 18.03 6.99
CA PRO A 181 18.92 18.88 8.07
C PRO A 181 17.47 19.34 7.88
N ARG A 182 17.04 19.48 6.63
CA ARG A 182 15.67 19.91 6.28
C ARG A 182 14.60 18.87 6.66
N GLY A 183 14.98 17.59 6.72
CA GLY A 183 14.11 16.51 7.16
C GLY A 183 14.08 16.31 8.68
N ALA A 184 14.74 17.14 9.48
CA ALA A 184 14.87 16.96 10.93
C ALA A 184 13.50 17.00 11.65
N ASN A 185 12.57 17.81 11.19
CA ASN A 185 11.21 17.94 11.73
C ASN A 185 10.20 16.96 11.10
N GLY A 186 10.69 15.97 10.36
CA GLY A 186 9.87 15.02 9.61
C GLY A 186 9.66 15.44 8.17
N VAL A 187 9.22 14.49 7.35
CA VAL A 187 8.98 14.69 5.92
C VAL A 187 7.60 14.13 5.55
N VAL A 188 6.90 14.88 4.72
CA VAL A 188 5.63 14.51 4.09
C VAL A 188 5.86 14.32 2.60
N LEU A 189 5.41 13.17 2.08
CA LEU A 189 5.53 12.80 0.66
C LEU A 189 4.15 12.60 0.05
#